data_aa3926a1b3c05096c2887a8d6473b0fb
#
_entry.id   aa3926a1b3c05096c2887a8d6473b0fb
#
_cell.length_a   1.000
_cell.length_b   1.000
_cell.length_c   1.000
_cell.angle_alpha   90.00
_cell.angle_beta   90.00
_cell.angle_gamma   90.00
#
_symmetry.space_group_name_H-M   'P 1'
#
loop_
_entity.id
_entity.type
_entity.pdbx_description
1 polymer ?
#
loop_
_entity_poly.entity_id
_entity_poly.type
_entity_poly.pdbx_seq_one_letter_code
_entity_poly.pdbx_strand_id
1 'polypeptide(L)'
;MKSILAHIDGKIEVFDDRTLIEAQAERIELLREMTTQNINQTCPQSTQQNAALGIYEPARCEAIKNYIAACRNEYLRCKGLILAATSNDEADSVTFIAPPVPEGL
;
A
#
# COMPACT_ATOMS: atom_id res chain seq x y z
N MET A 1 17.56 4.03 -7.07
CA MET A 1 17.81 3.20 -5.86
C MET A 1 18.71 3.95 -4.90
N LYS A 2 18.43 3.87 -3.61
CA LYS A 2 19.33 4.44 -2.61
C LYS A 2 20.59 3.59 -2.52
N SER A 3 21.76 4.21 -2.60
CA SER A 3 23.03 3.51 -2.52
C SER A 3 23.94 4.14 -1.47
N ILE A 4 24.79 3.30 -0.89
CA ILE A 4 25.84 3.76 0.03
C ILE A 4 27.08 4.04 -0.83
N LEU A 5 27.52 5.30 -0.90
CA LEU A 5 28.60 5.70 -1.79
C LEU A 5 29.98 5.64 -1.14
N ALA A 6 30.13 6.11 0.09
CA ALA A 6 31.45 6.19 0.69
C ALA A 6 31.42 6.38 2.21
N HIS A 7 32.52 6.00 2.86
CA HIS A 7 32.86 6.43 4.20
C HIS A 7 33.66 7.72 4.10
N ILE A 8 33.10 8.84 4.54
CA ILE A 8 33.79 10.10 4.63
C ILE A 8 33.95 10.43 6.12
N ASP A 9 35.18 10.56 6.59
CA ASP A 9 35.48 10.84 8.01
C ASP A 9 34.84 9.88 8.98
N GLY A 10 34.77 8.59 8.63
CA GLY A 10 34.14 7.55 9.45
C GLY A 10 32.61 7.55 9.42
N LYS A 11 32.00 8.38 8.59
CA LYS A 11 30.55 8.41 8.40
C LYS A 11 30.16 7.68 7.12
N ILE A 12 29.01 7.00 7.17
CA ILE A 12 28.40 6.39 6.00
C ILE A 12 27.43 7.40 5.42
N GLU A 13 27.65 7.81 4.19
CA GLU A 13 26.70 8.65 3.46
C GLU A 13 25.86 7.79 2.53
N VAL A 14 24.53 7.98 2.60
CA VAL A 14 23.58 7.34 1.71
C VAL A 14 23.16 8.33 0.65
N PHE A 15 23.41 7.99 -0.60
CA PHE A 15 22.98 8.79 -1.73
C PHE A 15 21.78 8.16 -2.40
N ASP A 16 20.86 9.01 -2.81
CA ASP A 16 19.70 8.61 -3.57
C ASP A 16 19.87 9.08 -5.01
N ASP A 17 20.22 8.16 -5.89
CA ASP A 17 20.44 8.42 -7.32
C ASP A 17 19.17 8.30 -8.15
N ARG A 18 18.03 8.00 -7.52
CA ARG A 18 16.75 7.93 -8.21
C ARG A 18 16.27 9.33 -8.60
N THR A 19 15.64 9.42 -9.76
CA THR A 19 14.83 10.60 -10.07
C THR A 19 13.58 10.59 -9.19
N LEU A 20 12.92 11.74 -9.04
CA LEU A 20 11.66 11.82 -8.31
C LEU A 20 10.60 10.88 -8.92
N ILE A 21 10.54 10.82 -10.25
CA ILE A 21 9.59 9.93 -10.95
C ILE A 21 9.86 8.46 -10.60
N GLU A 22 11.12 8.05 -10.55
CA GLU A 22 11.50 6.68 -10.18
C GLU A 22 11.13 6.38 -8.73
N ALA A 23 11.41 7.28 -7.80
CA ALA A 23 11.05 7.12 -6.39
C ALA A 23 9.54 7.03 -6.18
N GLN A 24 8.79 7.87 -6.87
CA GLN A 24 7.32 7.82 -6.84
C GLN A 24 6.78 6.49 -7.36
N ALA A 25 7.30 6.02 -8.50
CA ALA A 25 6.86 4.75 -9.11
C ALA A 25 7.17 3.55 -8.21
N GLU A 26 8.36 3.51 -7.61
CA GLU A 26 8.75 2.45 -6.68
C GLU A 26 7.83 2.42 -5.45
N ARG A 27 7.54 3.59 -4.89
CA ARG A 27 6.70 3.67 -3.70
C ARG A 27 5.26 3.27 -3.98
N ILE A 28 4.71 3.71 -5.10
CA ILE A 28 3.37 3.31 -5.54
C ILE A 28 3.28 1.79 -5.68
N GLU A 29 4.26 1.17 -6.32
CA GLU A 29 4.28 -0.28 -6.51
C GLU A 29 4.38 -1.04 -5.19
N LEU A 30 5.24 -0.58 -4.28
CA LEU A 30 5.36 -1.14 -2.94
C LEU A 30 4.02 -1.10 -2.20
N LEU A 31 3.35 0.05 -2.20
CA LEU A 31 2.07 0.20 -1.51
C LEU A 31 0.94 -0.56 -2.20
N ARG A 32 1.01 -0.75 -3.51
CA ARG A 32 0.08 -1.62 -4.24
C ARG A 32 0.19 -3.07 -3.77
N GLU A 33 1.42 -3.58 -3.64
CA GLU A 33 1.67 -4.93 -3.13
C GLU A 33 1.21 -5.08 -1.68
N MET A 34 1.49 -4.10 -0.84
CA MET A 34 1.04 -4.08 0.55
C MET A 34 -0.49 -4.11 0.65
N THR A 35 -1.17 -3.36 -0.21
CA THR A 35 -2.64 -3.35 -0.27
C THR A 35 -3.18 -4.72 -0.62
N THR A 36 -2.63 -5.34 -1.66
CA THR A 36 -3.01 -6.69 -2.09
C THR A 36 -2.78 -7.72 -0.99
N GLN A 37 -1.63 -7.68 -0.33
CA GLN A 37 -1.32 -8.58 0.78
C GLN A 37 -2.27 -8.38 1.96
N ASN A 38 -2.57 -7.13 2.30
CA ASN A 38 -3.48 -6.80 3.39
C ASN A 38 -4.89 -7.33 3.11
N ILE A 39 -5.38 -7.17 1.89
CA ILE A 39 -6.69 -7.71 1.48
C ILE A 39 -6.68 -9.23 1.58
N ASN A 40 -5.66 -9.88 1.03
CA ASN A 40 -5.60 -11.35 0.96
C ASN A 40 -5.40 -12.00 2.32
N GLN A 41 -4.75 -11.34 3.26
CA GLN A 41 -4.61 -11.84 4.63
C GLN A 41 -5.94 -11.87 5.37
N THR A 42 -6.78 -10.88 5.15
CA THR A 42 -8.09 -10.76 5.81
C THR A 42 -9.19 -11.47 5.03
N CYS A 43 -9.16 -11.33 3.70
CA CYS A 43 -10.14 -11.93 2.78
C CYS A 43 -9.39 -12.70 1.70
N PRO A 44 -9.04 -13.99 1.93
CA PRO A 44 -8.42 -14.82 0.90
C PRO A 44 -9.26 -14.85 -0.38
N GLN A 45 -8.63 -15.17 -1.51
CA GLN A 45 -9.33 -15.16 -2.79
C GLN A 45 -10.61 -16.00 -2.82
N SER A 46 -10.60 -17.15 -2.17
CA SER A 46 -11.81 -17.98 -2.05
C SER A 46 -12.94 -17.24 -1.32
N THR A 47 -12.60 -16.51 -0.27
CA THR A 47 -13.57 -15.68 0.47
C THR A 47 -14.12 -14.57 -0.40
N GLN A 48 -13.26 -13.91 -1.17
CA GLN A 48 -13.67 -12.85 -2.10
C GLN A 48 -14.61 -13.39 -3.18
N GLN A 49 -14.29 -14.55 -3.76
CA GLN A 49 -15.10 -15.19 -4.79
C GLN A 49 -16.47 -15.62 -4.23
N ASN A 50 -16.49 -16.20 -3.03
CA ASN A 50 -17.74 -16.61 -2.39
C ASN A 50 -18.64 -15.41 -2.08
N ALA A 51 -18.06 -14.30 -1.67
CA ALA A 51 -18.81 -13.06 -1.45
C ALA A 51 -19.38 -12.53 -2.76
N ALA A 52 -18.60 -12.54 -3.84
CA ALA A 52 -19.04 -12.08 -5.16
C ALA A 52 -20.17 -12.95 -5.72
N LEU A 53 -20.15 -14.27 -5.42
CA LEU A 53 -21.17 -15.20 -5.86
C LEU A 53 -22.42 -15.21 -4.95
N GLY A 54 -22.41 -14.45 -3.85
CA GLY A 54 -23.53 -14.39 -2.92
C GLY A 54 -23.71 -15.64 -2.07
N ILE A 55 -22.64 -16.45 -1.87
CA ILE A 55 -22.68 -17.68 -1.09
C ILE A 55 -22.86 -17.39 0.41
N TYR A 56 -22.26 -16.30 0.90
CA TYR A 56 -22.39 -15.88 2.29
C TYR A 56 -23.68 -15.10 2.52
N GLU A 57 -24.06 -14.94 3.77
CA GLU A 57 -25.16 -14.07 4.14
C GLU A 57 -24.92 -12.63 3.63
N PRO A 58 -25.99 -11.89 3.28
CA PRO A 58 -25.83 -10.54 2.72
C PRO A 58 -24.99 -9.60 3.58
N ALA A 59 -25.12 -9.66 4.90
CA ALA A 59 -24.34 -8.83 5.82
C ALA A 59 -22.84 -9.12 5.72
N ARG A 60 -22.46 -10.40 5.58
CA ARG A 60 -21.05 -10.79 5.42
C ARG A 60 -20.51 -10.39 4.06
N CYS A 61 -21.28 -10.56 3.00
CA CYS A 61 -20.90 -10.10 1.66
C CYS A 61 -20.63 -8.62 1.65
N GLU A 62 -21.47 -7.83 2.30
CA GLU A 62 -21.32 -6.37 2.39
C GLU A 62 -20.09 -5.98 3.22
N ALA A 63 -19.85 -6.67 4.34
CA ALA A 63 -18.66 -6.42 5.17
C ALA A 63 -17.36 -6.67 4.39
N ILE A 64 -17.29 -7.76 3.65
CA ILE A 64 -16.13 -8.10 2.81
C ILE A 64 -15.92 -7.05 1.72
N LYS A 65 -16.98 -6.69 1.02
CA LYS A 65 -16.95 -5.68 -0.04
C LYS A 65 -16.48 -4.33 0.49
N ASN A 66 -17.01 -3.91 1.63
CA ASN A 66 -16.65 -2.63 2.24
C ASN A 66 -15.19 -2.61 2.72
N TYR A 67 -14.70 -3.72 3.26
CA TYR A 67 -13.31 -3.83 3.67
C TYR A 67 -12.35 -3.70 2.48
N ILE A 68 -12.64 -4.40 1.39
CA ILE A 68 -11.83 -4.33 0.16
C ILE A 68 -11.85 -2.89 -0.39
N ALA A 69 -13.01 -2.26 -0.41
CA ALA A 69 -13.14 -0.86 -0.85
C ALA A 69 -12.34 0.09 0.03
N ALA A 70 -12.35 -0.11 1.35
CA ALA A 70 -11.57 0.71 2.29
C ALA A 70 -10.08 0.57 2.05
N CYS A 71 -9.58 -0.64 1.79
CA CYS A 71 -8.17 -0.88 1.46
C CYS A 71 -7.78 -0.19 0.15
N ARG A 72 -8.63 -0.27 -0.87
CA ARG A 72 -8.38 0.40 -2.14
C ARG A 72 -8.39 1.92 -2.01
N ASN A 73 -9.29 2.46 -1.22
CA ASN A 73 -9.36 3.90 -0.97
C ASN A 73 -8.12 4.40 -0.22
N GLU A 74 -7.61 3.62 0.73
CA GLU A 74 -6.36 3.93 1.41
C GLU A 74 -5.17 3.92 0.43
N TYR A 75 -5.10 2.94 -0.46
CA TYR A 75 -4.09 2.92 -1.51
C TYR A 75 -4.16 4.18 -2.38
N LEU A 76 -5.36 4.58 -2.81
CA LEU A 76 -5.55 5.76 -3.66
C LEU A 76 -5.16 7.06 -2.92
N ARG A 77 -5.44 7.15 -1.62
CA ARG A 77 -4.96 8.26 -0.78
C ARG A 77 -3.45 8.35 -0.80
N CYS A 78 -2.78 7.23 -0.56
CA CYS A 78 -1.32 7.15 -0.59
C CYS A 78 -0.76 7.53 -1.96
N LYS A 79 -1.35 7.01 -3.03
CA LYS A 79 -0.93 7.31 -4.41
C LYS A 79 -1.00 8.80 -4.70
N GLY A 80 -2.08 9.46 -4.28
CA GLY A 80 -2.23 10.90 -4.44
C GLY A 80 -1.14 11.69 -3.72
N LEU A 81 -0.81 11.31 -2.49
CA LEU A 81 0.26 11.94 -1.72
C LEU A 81 1.64 11.71 -2.34
N ILE A 82 1.89 10.50 -2.84
CA ILE A 82 3.16 10.17 -3.52
C ILE A 82 3.33 11.03 -4.77
N LEU A 83 2.28 11.15 -5.58
CA LEU A 83 2.33 11.95 -6.82
C LEU A 83 2.44 13.45 -6.54
N ALA A 84 2.01 13.91 -5.37
CA ALA A 84 2.15 15.29 -4.94
C ALA A 84 3.50 15.58 -4.25
N ALA A 85 4.29 14.55 -3.95
CA ALA A 85 5.58 14.70 -3.29
C ALA A 85 6.57 15.49 -4.16
N THR A 86 7.37 16.32 -3.53
CA THR A 86 8.36 17.17 -4.20
C THR A 86 9.79 16.67 -4.01
N SER A 87 9.99 15.61 -3.24
CA SER A 87 11.29 14.97 -3.02
C SER A 87 11.13 13.46 -2.88
N ASN A 88 12.24 12.74 -3.08
CA ASN A 88 12.27 11.29 -2.91
C ASN A 88 11.93 10.88 -1.47
N ASP A 89 12.49 11.59 -0.50
CA ASP A 89 12.22 11.30 0.91
C ASP A 89 10.75 11.54 1.27
N GLU A 90 10.14 12.57 0.72
CA GLU A 90 8.71 12.84 0.92
C GLU A 90 7.86 11.71 0.33
N ALA A 91 8.17 11.25 -0.89
CA ALA A 91 7.48 10.12 -1.51
C ALA A 91 7.65 8.85 -0.67
N ASP A 92 8.87 8.56 -0.21
CA ASP A 92 9.19 7.38 0.59
C ASP A 92 8.52 7.41 1.98
N SER A 93 8.14 8.56 2.48
CA SER A 93 7.50 8.72 3.79
C SER A 93 6.02 8.40 3.80
N VAL A 94 5.38 8.33 2.63
CA VAL A 94 3.95 8.00 2.54
C VAL A 94 3.73 6.55 2.98
N THR A 95 2.88 6.37 3.97
CA THR A 95 2.65 5.07 4.61
C THR A 95 1.20 4.62 4.44
N PHE A 96 1.03 3.35 4.09
CA PHE A 96 -0.28 2.70 4.04
C PHE A 96 -0.75 2.42 5.46
N ILE A 97 -1.95 2.89 5.80
CA ILE A 97 -2.58 2.65 7.09
C ILE A 97 -3.70 1.64 6.88
N ALA A 98 -3.48 0.41 7.34
CA ALA A 98 -4.46 -0.66 7.17
C ALA A 98 -5.80 -0.26 7.81
N PRO A 99 -6.91 -0.34 7.06
CA PRO A 99 -8.23 -0.11 7.63
C PRO A 99 -8.56 -1.13 8.73
N PRO A 100 -9.40 -0.76 9.70
CA PRO A 100 -9.86 -1.72 10.71
C PRO A 100 -10.67 -2.82 10.06
N VAL A 101 -10.51 -4.06 10.55
CA VAL A 101 -11.28 -5.21 10.09
C VAL A 101 -12.69 -5.10 10.67
N PRO A 102 -13.74 -5.09 9.83
CA PRO A 102 -15.11 -5.00 10.33
C PRO A 102 -15.53 -6.28 11.03
N GLU A 103 -16.49 -6.15 11.96
CA GLU A 103 -17.13 -7.30 12.56
C GLU A 103 -17.93 -8.07 11.51
N GLY A 104 -18.01 -9.39 11.67
CA GLY A 104 -18.76 -10.25 10.76
C GLY A 104 -18.05 -10.64 9.48
N LEU A 105 -16.78 -10.43 9.44
CA LEU A 105 -15.95 -10.77 8.27
C LEU A 105 -15.45 -12.24 8.29
#